data_0a483ff858467f3ee0b394bc59e42470
#
_entry.id   0a483ff858467f3ee0b394bc59e42470
#
_cell.length_a   1.000
_cell.length_b   1.000
_cell.length_c   1.000
_cell.angle_alpha   90.00
_cell.angle_beta   90.00
_cell.angle_gamma   90.00
#
_symmetry.space_group_name_H-M   'P 1'
#
loop_
_entity.id
_entity.type
_entity.pdbx_description
1 polymer ?
#
loop_
_entity_poly.entity_id
_entity_poly.type
_entity_poly.pdbx_seq_one_letter_code
_entity_poly.pdbx_strand_id
1 'polypeptide(L)'
;MKILLLTYGNESSIEMTRSISELNTHEVYGCHYDTVNAGSAYLNKKYIVVCPNPWKSPRVFLGWLENFVVDKGIDKVFVTNCKMLKFLYDNWADVTCSDKLAIPNRDSLTPCLFKNKLYDLLPDISPRVIKSHLEAPIDMELFAKPCYSSSAEGARKISNTETAWKDISSDDIVTEYLPGEEFTVDCVSSPDGQLIDWNVRLRSRIRDGITAFGRSAPEYWELIGDSIKKIASKLNLPYFWFAQFKFDANGTPKLLEVNCRISGSFCITKASRKDYVKLVMSNYADGIIVKGPAGGRHAIARHMNVLPVAKKTWVWDIDGTICTETGGNYHLCEPLMDAIEKLNKLHDRGDEVILHTARGMKRFNNDVSIVYQNLYELTKKQLETWGVRYDKLIMGKPYGTLVDEDAIRVTNLQLEETI
;
A
#
# COMPACT_ATOMS: atom_id res chain seq x y z
N MET A 1 -22.28 5.75 4.66
CA MET A 1 -21.27 5.04 5.49
C MET A 1 -19.98 5.82 5.51
N LYS A 2 -19.24 5.75 6.63
CA LYS A 2 -17.86 6.21 6.74
C LYS A 2 -16.91 5.03 6.59
N ILE A 3 -15.99 5.10 5.66
CA ILE A 3 -15.16 3.99 5.23
C ILE A 3 -13.68 4.36 5.42
N LEU A 4 -12.89 3.44 5.97
CA LEU A 4 -11.43 3.56 6.03
C LEU A 4 -10.81 2.57 5.04
N LEU A 5 -9.95 3.06 4.15
CA LEU A 5 -9.11 2.25 3.25
C LEU A 5 -7.72 2.08 3.86
N LEU A 6 -7.39 0.88 4.26
CA LEU A 6 -6.16 0.49 4.95
C LEU A 6 -5.37 -0.50 4.07
N THR A 7 -4.25 -0.19 3.46
CA THR A 7 -3.48 1.04 3.34
C THR A 7 -3.82 1.78 2.03
N TYR A 8 -3.75 3.11 2.05
CA TYR A 8 -4.18 3.92 0.91
C TYR A 8 -3.01 4.23 -0.05
N GLY A 9 -3.32 4.43 -1.34
CA GLY A 9 -2.34 4.82 -2.37
C GLY A 9 -1.90 3.71 -3.32
N ASN A 10 -2.30 2.46 -3.08
CA ASN A 10 -2.12 1.36 -4.03
C ASN A 10 -3.30 1.27 -5.02
N GLU A 11 -3.14 0.48 -6.08
CA GLU A 11 -4.13 0.34 -7.15
C GLU A 11 -5.50 -0.09 -6.64
N SER A 12 -5.53 -1.03 -5.69
CA SER A 12 -6.78 -1.55 -5.09
C SER A 12 -7.55 -0.44 -4.39
N SER A 13 -6.89 0.38 -3.57
CA SER A 13 -7.51 1.49 -2.86
C SER A 13 -7.96 2.62 -3.79
N ILE A 14 -7.18 2.91 -4.84
CA ILE A 14 -7.53 3.91 -5.84
C ILE A 14 -8.78 3.49 -6.62
N GLU A 15 -8.86 2.23 -7.06
CA GLU A 15 -10.05 1.73 -7.78
C GLU A 15 -11.28 1.71 -6.87
N MET A 16 -11.13 1.37 -5.58
CA MET A 16 -12.23 1.50 -4.62
C MET A 16 -12.69 2.95 -4.49
N THR A 17 -11.77 3.89 -4.31
CA THR A 17 -12.09 5.32 -4.19
C THR A 17 -12.85 5.83 -5.40
N ARG A 18 -12.44 5.46 -6.61
CA ARG A 18 -13.11 5.84 -7.86
C ARG A 18 -14.54 5.33 -7.91
N SER A 19 -14.76 4.06 -7.56
CA SER A 19 -16.11 3.49 -7.57
C SER A 19 -17.01 4.09 -6.49
N ILE A 20 -16.48 4.35 -5.28
CA ILE A 20 -17.23 4.94 -4.17
C ILE A 20 -17.57 6.41 -4.47
N SER A 21 -16.63 7.18 -5.02
CA SER A 21 -16.85 8.60 -5.33
C SER A 21 -17.96 8.83 -6.35
N GLU A 22 -18.18 7.88 -7.26
CA GLU A 22 -19.28 7.95 -8.22
C GLU A 22 -20.69 7.82 -7.57
N LEU A 23 -20.78 7.32 -6.32
CA LEU A 23 -22.04 7.22 -5.58
C LEU A 23 -22.39 8.48 -4.80
N ASN A 24 -21.42 9.33 -4.45
CA ASN A 24 -21.58 10.56 -3.67
C ASN A 24 -22.31 10.43 -2.33
N THR A 25 -22.41 9.22 -1.77
CA THR A 25 -23.19 8.91 -0.56
C THR A 25 -22.35 8.44 0.62
N HIS A 26 -21.02 8.35 0.42
CA HIS A 26 -20.11 7.78 1.39
C HIS A 26 -18.95 8.74 1.68
N GLU A 27 -18.49 8.72 2.90
CA GLU A 27 -17.28 9.42 3.34
C GLU A 27 -16.12 8.43 3.39
N VAL A 28 -15.05 8.70 2.65
CA VAL A 28 -13.91 7.77 2.51
C VAL A 28 -12.67 8.40 3.11
N TYR A 29 -12.08 7.71 4.06
CA TYR A 29 -10.77 8.01 4.62
C TYR A 29 -9.73 7.05 4.03
N GLY A 30 -8.59 7.58 3.61
CA GLY A 30 -7.45 6.77 3.18
C GLY A 30 -6.30 6.94 4.15
N CYS A 31 -5.79 5.86 4.77
CA CYS A 31 -4.65 5.98 5.65
C CYS A 31 -3.40 5.31 5.07
N HIS A 32 -2.26 5.96 5.29
CA HIS A 32 -0.95 5.44 4.94
C HIS A 32 0.09 5.95 5.96
N TYR A 33 1.12 5.17 6.21
CA TYR A 33 2.24 5.56 7.09
C TYR A 33 3.29 6.43 6.37
N ASP A 34 3.15 6.58 5.05
CA ASP A 34 3.99 7.43 4.23
C ASP A 34 3.15 8.60 3.70
N THR A 35 3.70 9.78 3.77
CA THR A 35 3.03 11.03 3.43
C THR A 35 2.94 11.29 1.93
N VAL A 36 3.85 10.67 1.16
CA VAL A 36 3.88 10.78 -0.30
C VAL A 36 3.38 9.50 -0.93
N ASN A 37 2.15 9.51 -1.42
CA ASN A 37 1.58 8.36 -2.12
C ASN A 37 0.66 8.80 -3.29
N ALA A 38 0.45 7.90 -4.24
CA ALA A 38 -0.37 8.16 -5.43
C ALA A 38 -1.84 8.43 -5.12
N GLY A 39 -2.32 8.06 -3.95
CA GLY A 39 -3.70 8.26 -3.50
C GLY A 39 -4.08 9.73 -3.38
N SER A 40 -3.11 10.63 -3.12
CA SER A 40 -3.34 12.06 -2.98
C SER A 40 -4.00 12.73 -4.19
N ALA A 41 -3.93 12.11 -5.36
CA ALA A 41 -4.60 12.59 -6.57
C ALA A 41 -6.09 12.18 -6.67
N TYR A 42 -6.55 11.25 -5.84
CA TYR A 42 -7.88 10.65 -5.95
C TYR A 42 -8.78 10.90 -4.74
N LEU A 43 -8.24 11.42 -3.66
CA LEU A 43 -8.98 11.72 -2.45
C LEU A 43 -8.60 13.12 -1.95
N ASN A 44 -9.60 13.87 -1.46
CA ASN A 44 -9.33 15.20 -0.87
C ASN A 44 -8.39 15.05 0.33
N LYS A 45 -7.41 15.95 0.43
CA LYS A 45 -6.35 15.92 1.48
C LYS A 45 -6.90 15.78 2.90
N LYS A 46 -8.04 16.39 3.22
CA LYS A 46 -8.67 16.29 4.54
C LYS A 46 -9.10 14.87 4.94
N TYR A 47 -9.20 13.97 3.98
CA TYR A 47 -9.54 12.56 4.18
C TYR A 47 -8.35 11.61 4.05
N ILE A 48 -7.16 12.15 3.76
CA ILE A 48 -5.91 11.39 3.76
C ILE A 48 -5.29 11.52 5.14
N VAL A 49 -5.11 10.38 5.80
CA VAL A 49 -4.63 10.30 7.17
C VAL A 49 -3.29 9.60 7.22
N VAL A 50 -2.32 10.23 7.88
CA VAL A 50 -1.03 9.59 8.16
C VAL A 50 -1.16 8.79 9.44
N CYS A 51 -0.88 7.50 9.37
CA CYS A 51 -0.91 6.61 10.52
C CYS A 51 0.51 6.26 10.99
N PRO A 52 0.69 5.83 12.25
CA PRO A 52 1.95 5.26 12.70
C PRO A 52 2.39 4.10 11.80
N ASN A 53 3.70 3.96 11.58
CA ASN A 53 4.20 2.87 10.76
C ASN A 53 3.99 1.51 11.44
N PRO A 54 3.14 0.61 10.89
CA PRO A 54 2.76 -0.64 11.55
C PRO A 54 3.94 -1.58 11.77
N TRP A 55 4.95 -1.54 10.90
CA TRP A 55 6.13 -2.43 11.02
C TRP A 55 7.18 -1.89 11.98
N LYS A 56 7.23 -0.57 12.21
CA LYS A 56 8.15 0.03 13.19
C LYS A 56 7.55 0.05 14.60
N SER A 57 6.24 0.27 14.72
CA SER A 57 5.56 0.46 15.99
C SER A 57 4.18 -0.23 16.01
N PRO A 58 4.12 -1.59 16.01
CA PRO A 58 2.87 -2.34 15.88
C PRO A 58 1.78 -1.93 16.88
N ARG A 59 2.12 -1.84 18.17
CA ARG A 59 1.16 -1.48 19.24
C ARG A 59 0.63 -0.06 19.10
N VAL A 60 1.50 0.89 18.71
CA VAL A 60 1.09 2.29 18.50
C VAL A 60 0.13 2.39 17.32
N PHE A 61 0.41 1.65 16.24
CA PHE A 61 -0.48 1.59 15.08
C PHE A 61 -1.85 0.99 15.44
N LEU A 62 -1.90 -0.12 16.20
CA LEU A 62 -3.16 -0.74 16.58
C LEU A 62 -3.99 0.16 17.50
N GLY A 63 -3.38 0.81 18.48
CA GLY A 63 -4.07 1.79 19.32
C GLY A 63 -4.56 3.00 18.53
N TRP A 64 -3.77 3.48 17.55
CA TRP A 64 -4.20 4.51 16.63
C TRP A 64 -5.41 4.07 15.79
N LEU A 65 -5.37 2.86 15.24
CA LEU A 65 -6.46 2.33 14.41
C LEU A 65 -7.77 2.26 15.20
N GLU A 66 -7.73 1.73 16.41
CA GLU A 66 -8.88 1.66 17.31
C GLU A 66 -9.47 3.04 17.59
N ASN A 67 -8.63 3.98 18.05
CA ASN A 67 -9.05 5.35 18.35
C ASN A 67 -9.63 6.03 17.10
N PHE A 68 -8.99 5.90 15.95
CA PHE A 68 -9.45 6.48 14.70
C PHE A 68 -10.82 5.95 14.28
N VAL A 69 -11.03 4.63 14.40
CA VAL A 69 -12.31 3.99 14.09
C VAL A 69 -13.43 4.54 14.97
N VAL A 70 -13.16 4.71 16.27
CA VAL A 70 -14.12 5.25 17.24
C VAL A 70 -14.37 6.74 17.00
N ASP A 71 -13.31 7.56 16.96
CA ASP A 71 -13.40 9.03 16.88
C ASP A 71 -14.05 9.52 15.58
N LYS A 72 -13.77 8.85 14.47
CA LYS A 72 -14.40 9.18 13.18
C LYS A 72 -15.74 8.49 12.97
N GLY A 73 -16.09 7.51 13.80
CA GLY A 73 -17.31 6.70 13.64
C GLY A 73 -17.24 5.89 12.35
N ILE A 74 -16.11 5.20 12.11
CA ILE A 74 -15.92 4.37 10.92
C ILE A 74 -16.87 3.17 10.96
N ASP A 75 -17.65 3.00 9.90
CA ASP A 75 -18.56 1.87 9.75
C ASP A 75 -17.84 0.61 9.30
N LYS A 76 -16.91 0.74 8.33
CA LYS A 76 -16.12 -0.37 7.77
C LYS A 76 -14.70 0.02 7.39
N VAL A 77 -13.78 -0.91 7.62
CA VAL A 77 -12.36 -0.82 7.27
C VAL A 77 -12.06 -1.86 6.19
N PHE A 78 -11.67 -1.42 5.00
CA PHE A 78 -11.27 -2.30 3.90
C PHE A 78 -9.75 -2.35 3.81
N VAL A 79 -9.19 -3.55 3.94
CA VAL A 79 -7.76 -3.79 3.79
C VAL A 79 -7.42 -3.97 2.31
N THR A 80 -6.45 -3.22 1.80
CA THR A 80 -6.19 -3.11 0.37
C THR A 80 -4.89 -3.76 -0.11
N ASN A 81 -4.08 -4.33 0.80
CA ASN A 81 -2.88 -5.07 0.43
C ASN A 81 -2.60 -6.29 1.33
N CYS A 82 -1.82 -7.25 0.79
CA CYS A 82 -1.54 -8.51 1.48
C CYS A 82 -0.61 -8.34 2.69
N LYS A 83 0.32 -7.38 2.67
CA LYS A 83 1.22 -7.14 3.81
C LYS A 83 0.44 -6.69 5.04
N MET A 84 -0.56 -5.82 4.85
CA MET A 84 -1.44 -5.39 5.94
C MET A 84 -2.36 -6.52 6.43
N LEU A 85 -2.87 -7.37 5.53
CA LEU A 85 -3.61 -8.58 5.94
C LEU A 85 -2.75 -9.49 6.83
N LYS A 86 -1.49 -9.72 6.43
CA LYS A 86 -0.54 -10.51 7.23
C LYS A 86 -0.22 -9.85 8.57
N PHE A 87 -0.03 -8.53 8.58
CA PHE A 87 0.19 -7.77 9.82
C PHE A 87 -0.98 -7.94 10.80
N LEU A 88 -2.22 -7.78 10.33
CA LEU A 88 -3.41 -7.97 11.16
C LEU A 88 -3.56 -9.42 11.64
N TYR A 89 -3.23 -10.39 10.78
CA TYR A 89 -3.22 -11.81 11.15
C TYR A 89 -2.21 -12.12 12.27
N ASP A 90 -1.00 -11.59 12.18
CA ASP A 90 0.07 -11.82 13.17
C ASP A 90 -0.26 -11.15 14.52
N ASN A 91 -1.00 -10.05 14.49
CA ASN A 91 -1.37 -9.29 15.69
C ASN A 91 -2.86 -9.45 16.04
N TRP A 92 -3.52 -10.50 15.58
CA TRP A 92 -4.99 -10.66 15.65
C TRP A 92 -5.56 -10.52 17.08
N ALA A 93 -4.84 -10.97 18.10
CA ALA A 93 -5.26 -10.89 19.50
C ALA A 93 -5.35 -9.43 20.01
N ASP A 94 -4.59 -8.53 19.41
CA ASP A 94 -4.52 -7.11 19.78
C ASP A 94 -5.42 -6.22 18.90
N VAL A 95 -6.14 -6.80 17.93
CA VAL A 95 -7.06 -6.08 17.05
C VAL A 95 -8.44 -5.97 17.70
N THR A 96 -8.70 -4.86 18.37
CA THR A 96 -9.95 -4.64 19.13
C THR A 96 -11.14 -4.27 18.26
N CYS A 97 -10.91 -3.64 17.09
CA CYS A 97 -11.95 -3.25 16.13
C CYS A 97 -12.18 -4.29 15.01
N SER A 98 -11.98 -5.57 15.29
CA SER A 98 -12.10 -6.65 14.30
C SER A 98 -13.49 -6.76 13.65
N ASP A 99 -14.56 -6.37 14.33
CA ASP A 99 -15.95 -6.30 13.83
C ASP A 99 -16.12 -5.26 12.71
N LYS A 100 -15.26 -4.26 12.66
CA LYS A 100 -15.25 -3.24 11.61
C LYS A 100 -14.44 -3.66 10.38
N LEU A 101 -13.56 -4.64 10.50
CA LEU A 101 -12.73 -5.09 9.38
C LEU A 101 -13.58 -5.85 8.35
N ALA A 102 -13.48 -5.45 7.09
CA ALA A 102 -14.12 -6.13 5.96
C ALA A 102 -13.23 -7.28 5.44
N ILE A 103 -12.83 -8.17 6.34
CA ILE A 103 -12.01 -9.36 6.07
C ILE A 103 -12.63 -10.56 6.80
N PRO A 104 -12.33 -11.81 6.41
CA PRO A 104 -12.80 -12.99 7.13
C PRO A 104 -12.15 -13.09 8.52
N ASN A 105 -12.69 -14.00 9.34
CA ASN A 105 -12.07 -14.35 10.61
C ASN A 105 -10.67 -14.97 10.39
N ARG A 106 -9.91 -15.12 11.48
CA ARG A 106 -8.53 -15.60 11.41
C ARG A 106 -8.37 -16.97 10.77
N ASP A 107 -9.30 -17.88 11.01
CA ASP A 107 -9.23 -19.25 10.48
C ASP A 107 -9.41 -19.26 8.96
N SER A 108 -10.38 -18.52 8.44
CA SER A 108 -10.59 -18.35 7.00
C SER A 108 -9.49 -17.49 6.34
N LEU A 109 -8.86 -16.59 7.08
CA LEU A 109 -7.73 -15.79 6.61
C LEU A 109 -6.45 -16.62 6.45
N THR A 110 -6.26 -17.66 7.26
CA THR A 110 -5.07 -18.52 7.23
C THR A 110 -4.78 -19.11 5.85
N PRO A 111 -5.70 -19.82 5.17
CA PRO A 111 -5.46 -20.34 3.82
C PRO A 111 -5.33 -19.24 2.75
N CYS A 112 -5.84 -18.05 2.99
CA CYS A 112 -5.63 -16.90 2.10
C CYS A 112 -4.20 -16.33 2.18
N LEU A 113 -3.50 -16.53 3.29
CA LEU A 113 -2.13 -16.08 3.49
C LEU A 113 -1.10 -17.17 3.18
N PHE A 114 -1.38 -18.42 3.52
CA PHE A 114 -0.42 -19.53 3.44
C PHE A 114 -0.85 -20.57 2.42
N LYS A 115 -0.09 -20.65 1.32
CA LYS A 115 -0.39 -21.53 0.18
C LYS A 115 -0.45 -23.03 0.56
N ASN A 116 0.41 -23.50 1.47
CA ASN A 116 0.34 -24.86 1.97
C ASN A 116 -1.01 -25.16 2.63
N LYS A 117 -1.51 -24.23 3.46
CA LYS A 117 -2.83 -24.39 4.11
C LYS A 117 -3.99 -24.35 3.11
N LEU A 118 -3.85 -23.51 2.07
CA LEU A 118 -4.83 -23.48 0.97
C LEU A 118 -4.88 -24.80 0.20
N TYR A 119 -3.72 -25.36 -0.14
CA TYR A 119 -3.63 -26.59 -0.92
C TYR A 119 -4.04 -27.83 -0.11
N ASP A 120 -3.74 -27.84 1.20
CA ASP A 120 -4.25 -28.88 2.10
C ASP A 120 -5.79 -28.85 2.20
N LEU A 121 -6.39 -27.65 2.19
CA LEU A 121 -7.84 -27.47 2.27
C LEU A 121 -8.56 -27.79 0.97
N LEU A 122 -7.94 -27.53 -0.17
CA LEU A 122 -8.53 -27.61 -1.51
C LEU A 122 -7.65 -28.44 -2.49
N PRO A 123 -7.28 -29.69 -2.12
CA PRO A 123 -6.30 -30.45 -2.89
C PRO A 123 -6.74 -30.76 -4.32
N ASP A 124 -8.04 -30.96 -4.55
CA ASP A 124 -8.58 -31.40 -5.87
C ASP A 124 -8.43 -30.30 -6.94
N ILE A 125 -8.45 -29.01 -6.53
CA ILE A 125 -8.34 -27.87 -7.44
C ILE A 125 -6.98 -27.17 -7.38
N SER A 126 -6.11 -27.61 -6.47
CA SER A 126 -4.76 -27.08 -6.30
C SER A 126 -3.73 -27.81 -7.17
N PRO A 127 -2.55 -27.22 -7.43
CA PRO A 127 -1.45 -27.96 -8.03
C PRO A 127 -1.04 -29.14 -7.16
N ARG A 128 -0.55 -30.20 -7.78
CA ARG A 128 0.04 -31.32 -7.05
C ARG A 128 1.25 -30.86 -6.25
N VAL A 129 1.21 -31.04 -4.94
CA VAL A 129 2.34 -30.73 -4.04
C VAL A 129 3.31 -31.92 -4.07
N ILE A 130 4.60 -31.63 -4.21
CA ILE A 130 5.70 -32.57 -4.22
C ILE A 130 6.53 -32.35 -2.96
N LYS A 131 6.70 -33.39 -2.14
CA LYS A 131 7.37 -33.27 -0.83
C LYS A 131 8.84 -33.72 -0.88
N SER A 132 9.25 -34.46 -1.90
CA SER A 132 10.63 -34.89 -2.10
C SER A 132 10.91 -35.16 -3.59
N HIS A 133 12.18 -35.16 -3.98
CA HIS A 133 12.59 -35.46 -5.36
C HIS A 133 12.21 -36.89 -5.78
N LEU A 134 11.94 -37.78 -4.83
CA LEU A 134 11.54 -39.15 -5.10
C LEU A 134 10.05 -39.31 -5.46
N GLU A 135 9.23 -38.32 -5.22
CA GLU A 135 7.77 -38.35 -5.45
C GLU A 135 7.36 -37.99 -6.88
N ALA A 136 8.28 -37.57 -7.72
CA ALA A 136 8.03 -37.14 -9.09
C ALA A 136 9.12 -37.69 -10.05
N PRO A 137 8.84 -37.90 -11.35
CA PRO A 137 9.85 -38.22 -12.34
C PRO A 137 11.00 -37.23 -12.39
N ILE A 138 12.22 -37.69 -12.65
CA ILE A 138 13.43 -36.84 -12.64
C ILE A 138 13.40 -35.74 -13.70
N ASP A 139 12.69 -35.96 -14.78
CA ASP A 139 12.50 -34.97 -15.88
C ASP A 139 11.29 -34.06 -15.68
N MET A 140 10.54 -34.23 -14.59
CA MET A 140 9.39 -33.38 -14.29
C MET A 140 9.84 -31.98 -13.93
N GLU A 141 9.27 -30.97 -14.61
CA GLU A 141 9.44 -29.57 -14.24
C GLU A 141 8.63 -29.26 -13.01
N LEU A 142 9.28 -28.64 -12.02
CA LEU A 142 8.68 -28.27 -10.74
C LEU A 142 8.73 -26.74 -10.55
N PHE A 143 7.91 -26.27 -9.61
CA PHE A 143 7.85 -24.88 -9.24
C PHE A 143 7.92 -24.72 -7.72
N ALA A 144 8.95 -24.04 -7.24
CA ALA A 144 9.14 -23.73 -5.83
C ALA A 144 8.75 -22.29 -5.54
N LYS A 145 8.05 -22.06 -4.42
CA LYS A 145 7.65 -20.74 -3.98
C LYS A 145 7.48 -20.71 -2.47
N PRO A 146 7.72 -19.55 -1.79
CA PRO A 146 7.43 -19.44 -0.37
C PRO A 146 5.95 -19.69 -0.07
N CYS A 147 5.66 -20.35 1.05
CA CYS A 147 4.28 -20.54 1.52
C CYS A 147 3.54 -19.23 1.70
N TYR A 148 4.23 -18.21 2.25
CA TYR A 148 3.77 -16.83 2.28
C TYR A 148 4.66 -15.97 1.37
N SER A 149 4.09 -15.31 0.38
CA SER A 149 4.77 -14.34 -0.48
C SER A 149 3.75 -13.43 -1.17
N SER A 150 4.22 -12.27 -1.61
CA SER A 150 3.45 -11.35 -2.46
C SER A 150 4.24 -11.03 -3.74
N SER A 151 3.55 -10.72 -4.83
CA SER A 151 4.18 -10.27 -6.09
C SER A 151 5.19 -11.28 -6.68
N ALA A 152 4.94 -12.58 -6.53
CA ALA A 152 5.80 -13.67 -7.00
C ALA A 152 7.23 -13.67 -6.40
N GLU A 153 7.46 -12.98 -5.28
CA GLU A 153 8.75 -12.96 -4.59
C GLU A 153 9.18 -14.38 -4.21
N GLY A 154 10.43 -14.76 -4.55
CA GLY A 154 11.01 -16.07 -4.27
C GLY A 154 10.47 -17.23 -5.13
N ALA A 155 9.50 -16.98 -6.02
CA ALA A 155 8.94 -18.01 -6.89
C ALA A 155 9.89 -18.34 -8.04
N ARG A 156 10.17 -19.63 -8.24
CA ARG A 156 11.14 -20.10 -9.23
C ARG A 156 10.81 -21.48 -9.79
N LYS A 157 11.14 -21.69 -11.07
CA LYS A 157 11.13 -23.02 -11.71
C LYS A 157 12.38 -23.78 -11.27
N ILE A 158 12.21 -25.06 -10.98
CA ILE A 158 13.31 -25.94 -10.59
C ILE A 158 13.21 -27.27 -11.38
N SER A 159 14.35 -27.93 -11.57
CA SER A 159 14.41 -29.31 -12.05
C SER A 159 14.25 -30.28 -10.88
N ASN A 160 13.70 -31.47 -11.15
CA ASN A 160 13.55 -32.49 -10.10
C ASN A 160 14.85 -33.29 -9.92
N THR A 161 15.89 -32.63 -9.40
CA THR A 161 17.17 -33.26 -9.08
C THR A 161 17.48 -33.12 -7.58
N GLU A 162 18.21 -34.07 -7.02
CA GLU A 162 18.63 -34.01 -5.61
C GLU A 162 19.37 -32.72 -5.28
N THR A 163 20.19 -32.22 -6.19
CA THR A 163 20.93 -30.96 -6.02
C THR A 163 19.98 -29.76 -5.91
N ALA A 164 18.97 -29.65 -6.79
CA ALA A 164 18.01 -28.55 -6.76
C ALA A 164 17.15 -28.56 -5.48
N TRP A 165 16.90 -29.74 -4.91
CA TRP A 165 16.17 -29.88 -3.64
C TRP A 165 16.95 -29.43 -2.41
N LYS A 166 18.28 -29.39 -2.46
CA LYS A 166 19.11 -28.86 -1.36
C LYS A 166 18.93 -27.36 -1.14
N ASP A 167 18.49 -26.66 -2.20
CA ASP A 167 18.26 -25.19 -2.17
C ASP A 167 16.80 -24.82 -1.81
N ILE A 168 15.96 -25.82 -1.50
CA ILE A 168 14.57 -25.59 -1.07
C ILE A 168 14.55 -25.23 0.42
N SER A 169 13.98 -24.06 0.72
CA SER A 169 13.77 -23.63 2.10
C SER A 169 12.65 -24.44 2.77
N SER A 170 12.70 -24.56 4.08
CA SER A 170 11.60 -25.12 4.88
C SER A 170 10.29 -24.35 4.74
N ASP A 171 10.38 -23.08 4.36
CA ASP A 171 9.24 -22.20 4.12
C ASP A 171 8.69 -22.27 2.69
N ASP A 172 9.36 -22.99 1.81
CA ASP A 172 8.91 -23.19 0.43
C ASP A 172 7.87 -24.32 0.32
N ILE A 173 6.96 -24.15 -0.63
CA ILE A 173 6.14 -25.23 -1.17
C ILE A 173 6.58 -25.52 -2.59
N VAL A 174 6.78 -26.82 -2.89
CA VAL A 174 7.12 -27.30 -4.22
C VAL A 174 5.90 -27.94 -4.85
N THR A 175 5.60 -27.55 -6.09
CA THR A 175 4.46 -28.07 -6.86
C THR A 175 4.90 -28.49 -8.26
N GLU A 176 4.03 -29.19 -8.95
CA GLU A 176 4.13 -29.34 -10.41
C GLU A 176 4.23 -27.96 -11.07
N TYR A 177 4.96 -27.85 -12.18
CA TYR A 177 5.00 -26.65 -13.00
C TYR A 177 3.74 -26.56 -13.86
N LEU A 178 3.11 -25.40 -13.88
CA LEU A 178 1.91 -25.15 -14.69
C LEU A 178 2.30 -24.31 -15.92
N PRO A 179 2.28 -24.88 -17.15
CA PRO A 179 2.77 -24.18 -18.35
C PRO A 179 1.74 -23.21 -18.96
N GLY A 180 0.44 -23.38 -18.65
CA GLY A 180 -0.63 -22.68 -19.36
C GLY A 180 -0.82 -21.22 -18.96
N GLU A 181 -1.88 -20.60 -19.46
CA GLU A 181 -2.24 -19.21 -19.17
C GLU A 181 -2.67 -19.03 -17.70
N GLU A 182 -2.33 -17.85 -17.16
CA GLU A 182 -2.71 -17.45 -15.81
C GLU A 182 -3.89 -16.49 -15.84
N PHE A 183 -4.87 -16.70 -14.99
CA PHE A 183 -6.02 -15.85 -14.89
C PHE A 183 -6.41 -15.57 -13.44
N THR A 184 -7.10 -14.46 -13.24
CA THR A 184 -7.64 -14.07 -11.95
C THR A 184 -9.16 -14.08 -12.03
N VAL A 185 -9.80 -14.51 -10.96
CA VAL A 185 -11.24 -14.45 -10.79
C VAL A 185 -11.55 -13.50 -9.65
N ASP A 186 -12.06 -12.31 -9.97
CA ASP A 186 -12.56 -11.38 -8.97
C ASP A 186 -13.94 -11.83 -8.52
N CYS A 187 -14.17 -11.87 -7.23
CA CYS A 187 -15.40 -12.36 -6.61
C CYS A 187 -15.99 -11.33 -5.65
N VAL A 188 -17.31 -11.38 -5.50
CA VAL A 188 -18.03 -10.60 -4.50
C VAL A 188 -18.96 -11.53 -3.74
N SER A 189 -18.97 -11.37 -2.40
CA SER A 189 -19.85 -12.09 -1.49
C SER A 189 -20.62 -11.09 -0.60
N SER A 190 -21.71 -11.58 -0.01
CA SER A 190 -22.41 -10.87 1.06
C SER A 190 -21.53 -10.73 2.33
N PRO A 191 -21.91 -9.92 3.31
CA PRO A 191 -21.18 -9.78 4.56
C PRO A 191 -21.00 -11.09 5.34
N ASP A 192 -21.92 -12.03 5.20
CA ASP A 192 -21.88 -13.37 5.78
C ASP A 192 -21.16 -14.42 4.93
N GLY A 193 -20.53 -13.99 3.82
CA GLY A 193 -19.67 -14.82 2.98
C GLY A 193 -20.39 -15.60 1.86
N GLN A 194 -21.71 -15.39 1.64
CA GLN A 194 -22.39 -16.04 0.51
C GLN A 194 -21.94 -15.44 -0.82
N LEU A 195 -21.47 -16.28 -1.73
CA LEU A 195 -21.03 -15.86 -3.06
C LEU A 195 -22.19 -15.30 -3.87
N ILE A 196 -22.01 -14.08 -4.40
CA ILE A 196 -23.03 -13.39 -5.21
C ILE A 196 -22.70 -13.47 -6.70
N ASP A 197 -21.44 -13.16 -7.06
CA ASP A 197 -21.00 -13.16 -8.46
C ASP A 197 -19.47 -13.26 -8.56
N TRP A 198 -18.98 -13.59 -9.75
CA TRP A 198 -17.55 -13.60 -10.10
C TRP A 198 -17.32 -13.13 -11.52
N ASN A 199 -16.08 -12.70 -11.81
CA ASN A 199 -15.63 -12.31 -13.14
C ASN A 199 -14.23 -12.84 -13.42
N VAL A 200 -14.08 -13.49 -14.57
CA VAL A 200 -12.79 -14.07 -15.00
C VAL A 200 -12.06 -13.06 -15.89
N ARG A 201 -10.76 -12.93 -15.66
CA ARG A 201 -9.88 -12.09 -16.48
C ARG A 201 -8.50 -12.71 -16.66
N LEU A 202 -7.98 -12.70 -17.86
CA LEU A 202 -6.64 -13.14 -18.20
C LEU A 202 -5.60 -12.11 -17.82
N ARG A 203 -4.44 -12.60 -17.38
CA ARG A 203 -3.24 -11.83 -17.12
C ARG A 203 -2.28 -12.01 -18.32
N SER A 204 -2.56 -11.31 -19.42
CA SER A 204 -1.87 -11.54 -20.71
C SER A 204 -0.41 -11.03 -20.69
N ARG A 205 -0.09 -10.02 -19.88
CA ARG A 205 1.28 -9.58 -19.63
C ARG A 205 1.43 -9.21 -18.16
N ILE A 206 2.43 -9.80 -17.52
CA ILE A 206 2.77 -9.56 -16.13
C ILE A 206 4.13 -8.85 -16.10
N ARG A 207 4.24 -7.84 -15.23
CA ARG A 207 5.49 -7.16 -14.91
C ARG A 207 5.61 -7.07 -13.39
N ASP A 208 6.70 -7.58 -12.84
CA ASP A 208 6.99 -7.57 -11.41
C ASP A 208 5.83 -8.13 -10.55
N GLY A 209 5.24 -9.25 -11.00
CA GLY A 209 4.09 -9.90 -10.35
C GLY A 209 2.75 -9.16 -10.55
N ILE A 210 2.72 -8.02 -11.23
CA ILE A 210 1.54 -7.19 -11.45
C ILE A 210 1.04 -7.34 -12.89
N THR A 211 -0.28 -7.37 -13.09
CA THR A 211 -0.87 -7.40 -14.44
C THR A 211 -0.60 -6.06 -15.13
N ALA A 212 0.24 -6.05 -16.16
CA ALA A 212 0.51 -4.88 -17.00
C ALA A 212 -0.46 -4.77 -18.18
N PHE A 213 -0.94 -5.91 -18.72
CA PHE A 213 -2.01 -6.00 -19.71
C PHE A 213 -2.89 -7.19 -19.39
N GLY A 214 -4.20 -7.01 -19.44
CA GLY A 214 -5.16 -8.06 -19.19
C GLY A 214 -6.49 -7.78 -19.89
N ARG A 215 -7.31 -8.81 -20.00
CA ARG A 215 -8.64 -8.73 -20.56
C ARG A 215 -9.64 -9.54 -19.76
N SER A 216 -10.92 -9.21 -19.85
CA SER A 216 -11.99 -10.12 -19.41
C SER A 216 -11.95 -11.42 -20.22
N ALA A 217 -12.32 -12.53 -19.58
CA ALA A 217 -12.30 -13.86 -20.16
C ALA A 217 -13.62 -14.61 -19.86
N PRO A 218 -14.75 -14.12 -20.42
CA PRO A 218 -16.06 -14.74 -20.19
C PRO A 218 -16.12 -16.19 -20.66
N GLU A 219 -15.26 -16.61 -21.58
CA GLU A 219 -15.12 -17.98 -22.07
C GLU A 219 -14.77 -18.98 -20.96
N TYR A 220 -14.16 -18.56 -19.88
CA TYR A 220 -13.80 -19.42 -18.73
C TYR A 220 -14.78 -19.34 -17.56
N TRP A 221 -15.86 -18.58 -17.70
CA TRP A 221 -16.78 -18.32 -16.59
C TRP A 221 -17.44 -19.61 -16.06
N GLU A 222 -17.96 -20.45 -16.95
CA GLU A 222 -18.56 -21.75 -16.61
C GLU A 222 -17.49 -22.74 -16.10
N LEU A 223 -16.34 -22.80 -16.80
CA LEU A 223 -15.25 -23.73 -16.48
C LEU A 223 -14.79 -23.60 -15.02
N ILE A 224 -14.75 -22.37 -14.50
CA ILE A 224 -14.21 -22.09 -13.16
C ILE A 224 -15.30 -22.05 -12.08
N GLY A 225 -16.58 -22.04 -12.46
CA GLY A 225 -17.70 -21.79 -11.56
C GLY A 225 -17.73 -22.72 -10.35
N ASP A 226 -17.54 -24.01 -10.55
CA ASP A 226 -17.58 -25.00 -9.45
C ASP A 226 -16.38 -24.85 -8.50
N SER A 227 -15.21 -24.50 -9.02
CA SER A 227 -14.03 -24.20 -8.18
C SER A 227 -14.27 -22.97 -7.33
N ILE A 228 -14.87 -21.90 -7.88
CA ILE A 228 -15.18 -20.67 -7.15
C ILE A 228 -16.24 -20.92 -6.07
N LYS A 229 -17.30 -21.66 -6.36
CA LYS A 229 -18.33 -22.06 -5.37
C LYS A 229 -17.71 -22.89 -4.24
N LYS A 230 -16.79 -23.83 -4.58
CA LYS A 230 -16.07 -24.64 -3.60
C LYS A 230 -15.20 -23.80 -2.69
N ILE A 231 -14.43 -22.83 -3.23
CA ILE A 231 -13.64 -21.88 -2.45
C ILE A 231 -14.54 -21.10 -1.50
N ALA A 232 -15.60 -20.48 -2.01
CA ALA A 232 -16.54 -19.68 -1.22
C ALA A 232 -17.14 -20.48 -0.06
N SER A 233 -17.59 -21.72 -0.31
CA SER A 233 -18.19 -22.57 0.72
C SER A 233 -17.22 -23.02 1.81
N LYS A 234 -15.93 -23.14 1.49
CA LYS A 234 -14.90 -23.60 2.43
C LYS A 234 -14.28 -22.45 3.25
N LEU A 235 -14.16 -21.25 2.66
CA LEU A 235 -13.44 -20.14 3.26
C LEU A 235 -14.36 -19.08 3.86
N ASN A 236 -15.62 -19.05 3.50
CA ASN A 236 -16.59 -18.04 4.00
C ASN A 236 -16.05 -16.61 3.90
N LEU A 237 -15.69 -16.18 2.69
CA LEU A 237 -15.02 -14.90 2.42
C LEU A 237 -16.04 -13.77 2.23
N PRO A 238 -16.08 -12.76 3.10
CA PRO A 238 -16.99 -11.63 2.97
C PRO A 238 -16.52 -10.60 1.95
N TYR A 239 -17.43 -9.83 1.39
CA TYR A 239 -17.21 -8.68 0.53
C TYR A 239 -16.39 -9.01 -0.73
N PHE A 240 -15.14 -8.57 -0.76
CA PHE A 240 -14.25 -8.68 -1.93
C PHE A 240 -13.17 -9.71 -1.71
N TRP A 241 -13.03 -10.60 -2.66
CA TRP A 241 -11.91 -11.53 -2.71
C TRP A 241 -11.61 -11.89 -4.16
N PHE A 242 -10.45 -12.44 -4.40
CA PHE A 242 -10.11 -12.98 -5.70
C PHE A 242 -9.29 -14.25 -5.56
N ALA A 243 -9.40 -15.11 -6.56
CA ALA A 243 -8.59 -16.31 -6.71
C ALA A 243 -7.74 -16.21 -7.99
N GLN A 244 -6.54 -16.76 -7.95
CA GLN A 244 -5.69 -16.88 -9.13
C GLN A 244 -5.55 -18.34 -9.51
N PHE A 245 -5.64 -18.60 -10.81
CA PHE A 245 -5.53 -19.92 -11.40
C PHE A 245 -4.54 -19.90 -12.54
N LYS A 246 -3.97 -21.09 -12.83
CA LYS A 246 -3.15 -21.31 -13.99
C LYS A 246 -3.45 -22.67 -14.56
N PHE A 247 -3.46 -22.80 -15.89
CA PHE A 247 -3.71 -24.08 -16.52
C PHE A 247 -2.50 -24.99 -16.40
N ASP A 248 -2.76 -26.29 -16.08
CA ASP A 248 -1.78 -27.35 -16.19
C ASP A 248 -1.56 -27.77 -17.67
N ALA A 249 -0.69 -28.73 -17.90
CA ALA A 249 -0.38 -29.25 -19.25
C ALA A 249 -1.59 -29.87 -19.97
N ASN A 250 -2.61 -30.28 -19.23
CA ASN A 250 -3.83 -30.89 -19.76
C ASN A 250 -4.96 -29.86 -19.97
N GLY A 251 -4.71 -28.58 -19.72
CA GLY A 251 -5.72 -27.54 -19.79
C GLY A 251 -6.68 -27.51 -18.60
N THR A 252 -6.33 -28.13 -17.46
CA THR A 252 -7.11 -28.06 -16.22
C THR A 252 -6.68 -26.87 -15.41
N PRO A 253 -7.62 -26.02 -14.93
CA PRO A 253 -7.29 -24.87 -14.09
C PRO A 253 -6.88 -25.33 -12.68
N LYS A 254 -5.73 -24.89 -12.20
CA LYS A 254 -5.19 -25.14 -10.86
C LYS A 254 -5.12 -23.87 -10.06
N LEU A 255 -5.61 -23.92 -8.81
CA LEU A 255 -5.65 -22.80 -7.89
C LEU A 255 -4.25 -22.43 -7.38
N LEU A 256 -3.83 -21.20 -7.58
CA LEU A 256 -2.52 -20.70 -7.13
C LEU A 256 -2.60 -20.02 -5.76
N GLU A 257 -3.60 -19.16 -5.57
CA GLU A 257 -3.81 -18.39 -4.35
C GLU A 257 -5.24 -17.83 -4.27
N VAL A 258 -5.67 -17.50 -3.05
CA VAL A 258 -6.89 -16.77 -2.75
C VAL A 258 -6.51 -15.54 -1.90
N ASN A 259 -7.09 -14.39 -2.21
CA ASN A 259 -6.83 -13.15 -1.49
C ASN A 259 -8.15 -12.49 -1.09
N CYS A 260 -8.34 -12.21 0.20
CA CYS A 260 -9.56 -11.60 0.75
C CYS A 260 -9.49 -10.07 0.72
N ARG A 261 -9.33 -9.51 -0.45
CA ARG A 261 -9.34 -8.08 -0.77
C ARG A 261 -9.64 -7.87 -2.24
N ILE A 262 -9.93 -6.63 -2.60
CA ILE A 262 -10.04 -6.27 -4.01
C ILE A 262 -8.69 -6.42 -4.72
N SER A 263 -8.74 -6.89 -5.96
CA SER A 263 -7.53 -7.09 -6.76
C SER A 263 -6.98 -5.78 -7.33
N GLY A 264 -5.68 -5.70 -7.53
CA GLY A 264 -5.04 -4.50 -8.10
C GLY A 264 -5.41 -4.22 -9.57
N SER A 265 -5.97 -5.18 -10.31
CA SER A 265 -6.47 -4.97 -11.69
C SER A 265 -7.99 -5.07 -11.79
N PHE A 266 -8.69 -4.74 -10.73
CA PHE A 266 -10.16 -4.73 -10.66
C PHE A 266 -10.81 -3.83 -11.73
N CYS A 267 -10.10 -2.83 -12.21
CA CYS A 267 -10.57 -1.97 -13.32
C CYS A 267 -11.03 -2.76 -14.57
N ILE A 268 -10.49 -3.96 -14.82
CA ILE A 268 -10.93 -4.83 -15.91
C ILE A 268 -12.34 -5.39 -15.62
N THR A 269 -12.57 -5.81 -14.38
CA THR A 269 -13.87 -6.30 -13.92
C THR A 269 -14.91 -5.17 -13.93
N LYS A 270 -14.54 -3.97 -13.46
CA LYS A 270 -15.38 -2.77 -13.55
C LYS A 270 -15.76 -2.44 -14.98
N ALA A 271 -14.81 -2.47 -15.92
CA ALA A 271 -15.06 -2.23 -17.36
C ALA A 271 -16.05 -3.26 -17.96
N SER A 272 -16.14 -4.45 -17.40
CA SER A 272 -17.09 -5.49 -17.78
C SER A 272 -18.50 -5.30 -17.19
N ARG A 273 -18.83 -4.09 -16.73
CA ARG A 273 -20.08 -3.75 -16.03
C ARG A 273 -20.33 -4.53 -14.73
N LYS A 274 -19.23 -4.89 -14.06
CA LYS A 274 -19.25 -5.61 -12.79
C LYS A 274 -18.51 -4.80 -11.72
N ASP A 275 -19.05 -3.63 -11.38
CA ASP A 275 -18.52 -2.80 -10.31
C ASP A 275 -18.97 -3.35 -8.95
N TYR A 276 -18.23 -4.35 -8.45
CA TYR A 276 -18.51 -4.97 -7.16
C TYR A 276 -18.39 -4.01 -5.98
N VAL A 277 -17.56 -2.96 -6.12
CA VAL A 277 -17.44 -1.93 -5.08
C VAL A 277 -18.76 -1.17 -4.97
N LYS A 278 -19.34 -0.72 -6.10
CA LYS A 278 -20.64 -0.07 -6.09
C LYS A 278 -21.73 -1.00 -5.56
N LEU A 279 -21.70 -2.28 -5.94
CA LEU A 279 -22.68 -3.27 -5.44
C LEU A 279 -22.68 -3.34 -3.91
N VAL A 280 -21.50 -3.51 -3.30
CA VAL A 280 -21.35 -3.58 -1.84
C VAL A 280 -21.77 -2.26 -1.18
N MET A 281 -21.32 -1.14 -1.72
CA MET A 281 -21.61 0.19 -1.16
C MET A 281 -23.08 0.57 -1.28
N SER A 282 -23.80 0.00 -2.23
CA SER A 282 -25.26 0.18 -2.40
C SER A 282 -26.08 -0.90 -1.66
N ASN A 283 -25.50 -1.57 -0.67
CA ASN A 283 -26.13 -2.65 0.08
C ASN A 283 -26.73 -3.74 -0.84
N TYR A 284 -25.98 -4.11 -1.87
CA TYR A 284 -26.34 -5.17 -2.83
C TYR A 284 -27.64 -4.89 -3.61
N ALA A 285 -27.94 -3.61 -3.85
CA ALA A 285 -29.13 -3.22 -4.61
C ALA A 285 -29.15 -3.87 -6.00
N ASP A 286 -30.32 -4.29 -6.44
CA ASP A 286 -30.52 -4.92 -7.74
C ASP A 286 -30.19 -3.96 -8.90
N GLY A 287 -29.69 -4.51 -9.99
CA GLY A 287 -29.36 -3.76 -11.19
C GLY A 287 -28.01 -3.00 -11.16
N ILE A 288 -27.29 -3.01 -10.04
CA ILE A 288 -25.95 -2.36 -9.94
C ILE A 288 -24.91 -3.08 -10.81
N ILE A 289 -25.01 -4.40 -10.92
CA ILE A 289 -24.15 -5.20 -11.80
C ILE A 289 -24.98 -6.14 -12.68
N VAL A 290 -24.38 -6.57 -13.78
CA VAL A 290 -24.88 -7.71 -14.57
C VAL A 290 -24.28 -8.99 -14.00
N LYS A 291 -25.09 -9.84 -13.38
CA LYS A 291 -24.64 -11.16 -12.89
C LYS A 291 -24.36 -12.12 -14.05
N GLY A 292 -23.47 -13.08 -13.82
CA GLY A 292 -23.12 -14.07 -14.83
C GLY A 292 -21.89 -13.70 -15.67
N PRO A 293 -21.64 -14.31 -16.84
CA PRO A 293 -20.47 -14.02 -17.67
C PRO A 293 -20.47 -12.59 -18.17
N ALA A 294 -19.28 -11.98 -18.32
CA ALA A 294 -19.13 -10.65 -18.87
C ALA A 294 -19.72 -10.54 -20.27
N GLY A 295 -20.45 -9.48 -20.56
CA GLY A 295 -21.13 -9.27 -21.87
C GLY A 295 -20.21 -8.94 -23.06
N GLY A 296 -18.89 -9.09 -22.90
CA GLY A 296 -17.90 -8.81 -23.95
C GLY A 296 -16.46 -8.95 -23.44
N ARG A 297 -15.51 -8.80 -24.38
CA ARG A 297 -14.09 -8.80 -24.07
C ARG A 297 -13.59 -7.38 -23.87
N HIS A 298 -13.30 -7.01 -22.62
CA HIS A 298 -12.71 -5.73 -22.26
C HIS A 298 -11.24 -5.91 -21.95
N ALA A 299 -10.37 -5.11 -22.55
CA ALA A 299 -8.93 -5.17 -22.32
C ALA A 299 -8.44 -3.85 -21.73
N ILE A 300 -7.49 -3.93 -20.80
CA ILE A 300 -6.85 -2.77 -20.19
C ILE A 300 -5.35 -2.96 -20.19
N ALA A 301 -4.63 -1.93 -20.63
CA ALA A 301 -3.21 -1.77 -20.47
C ALA A 301 -2.92 -0.74 -19.39
N ARG A 302 -1.97 -1.04 -18.51
CA ARG A 302 -1.49 -0.09 -17.51
C ARG A 302 -0.35 0.75 -18.08
N HIS A 303 -0.34 1.99 -17.71
CA HIS A 303 0.79 2.90 -17.90
C HIS A 303 1.08 3.63 -16.59
N MET A 304 2.31 4.08 -16.43
CA MET A 304 2.67 4.97 -15.33
C MET A 304 2.22 6.38 -15.66
N ASN A 305 1.57 7.03 -14.70
CA ASN A 305 1.24 8.44 -14.77
C ASN A 305 2.06 9.21 -13.75
N VAL A 306 2.65 10.33 -14.15
CA VAL A 306 3.38 11.23 -13.26
C VAL A 306 2.36 12.17 -12.64
N LEU A 307 2.17 12.05 -11.33
CA LEU A 307 1.32 12.97 -10.58
C LEU A 307 2.22 14.00 -9.90
N PRO A 308 1.99 15.30 -10.13
CA PRO A 308 2.72 16.32 -9.37
C PRO A 308 2.32 16.23 -7.89
N VAL A 309 3.29 16.04 -7.03
CA VAL A 309 3.10 16.18 -5.59
C VAL A 309 3.20 17.66 -5.27
N ALA A 310 2.17 18.21 -4.63
CA ALA A 310 2.21 19.60 -4.18
C ALA A 310 3.36 19.76 -3.17
N LYS A 311 4.36 20.55 -3.54
CA LYS A 311 5.45 20.91 -2.65
C LYS A 311 4.97 21.96 -1.65
N LYS A 312 5.32 21.78 -0.38
CA LYS A 312 5.24 22.86 0.61
C LYS A 312 6.56 23.61 0.61
N THR A 313 6.51 24.92 0.89
CA THR A 313 7.71 25.72 1.15
C THR A 313 7.82 25.91 2.67
N TRP A 314 8.96 25.51 3.22
CA TRP A 314 9.28 25.65 4.64
C TRP A 314 10.37 26.71 4.80
N VAL A 315 10.10 27.72 5.60
CA VAL A 315 11.08 28.77 5.92
C VAL A 315 11.58 28.56 7.34
N TRP A 316 12.85 28.21 7.48
CA TRP A 316 13.49 27.92 8.75
C TRP A 316 14.48 29.02 9.14
N ASP A 317 14.48 29.39 10.42
CA ASP A 317 15.58 30.19 11.00
C ASP A 317 16.79 29.27 11.27
N ILE A 318 17.93 29.88 11.54
CA ILE A 318 19.18 29.14 11.82
C ILE A 318 19.47 29.17 13.33
N ASP A 319 19.76 30.34 13.91
CA ASP A 319 20.18 30.47 15.30
C ASP A 319 18.98 30.24 16.27
N GLY A 320 19.19 29.36 17.24
CA GLY A 320 18.12 28.90 18.14
C GLY A 320 17.11 27.96 17.53
N THR A 321 17.26 27.58 16.24
CA THR A 321 16.34 26.69 15.52
C THR A 321 17.02 25.43 15.03
N ILE A 322 18.09 25.52 14.24
CA ILE A 322 18.89 24.37 13.77
C ILE A 322 20.31 24.36 14.34
N CYS A 323 20.69 25.40 15.05
CA CYS A 323 21.91 25.45 15.86
C CYS A 323 21.67 26.24 17.15
N THR A 324 22.63 26.16 18.08
CA THR A 324 22.60 26.90 19.34
C THR A 324 22.72 28.41 19.11
N GLU A 325 22.06 29.21 19.97
CA GLU A 325 22.21 30.66 19.98
C GLU A 325 23.48 31.08 20.73
N THR A 326 24.29 31.97 20.15
CA THR A 326 25.62 32.33 20.68
C THR A 326 25.80 33.82 20.87
N GLY A 327 24.72 34.59 20.85
CA GLY A 327 24.78 36.07 21.01
C GLY A 327 25.57 36.77 19.91
N GLY A 328 25.69 36.17 18.73
CA GLY A 328 26.39 36.71 17.56
C GLY A 328 27.84 36.21 17.36
N ASN A 329 28.31 35.29 18.20
CA ASN A 329 29.59 34.61 17.96
C ASN A 329 29.35 33.30 17.15
N TYR A 330 29.04 33.46 15.88
CA TYR A 330 28.59 32.35 15.00
C TYR A 330 29.59 31.22 14.82
N HIS A 331 30.89 31.46 15.11
CA HIS A 331 31.91 30.36 15.06
C HIS A 331 31.72 29.33 16.17
N LEU A 332 31.01 29.67 17.25
CA LEU A 332 30.75 28.79 18.39
C LEU A 332 29.40 28.08 18.31
N CYS A 333 28.66 28.27 17.23
CA CYS A 333 27.38 27.57 17.06
C CYS A 333 27.57 26.06 16.94
N GLU A 334 26.78 25.31 17.71
CA GLU A 334 26.73 23.84 17.64
C GLU A 334 25.40 23.40 16.99
N PRO A 335 25.41 22.34 16.16
CA PRO A 335 24.23 21.87 15.47
C PRO A 335 23.21 21.23 16.43
N LEU A 336 21.94 21.48 16.23
CA LEU A 336 20.82 20.79 16.88
C LEU A 336 20.38 19.65 15.96
N MET A 337 20.99 18.47 16.14
CA MET A 337 20.84 17.36 15.21
C MET A 337 19.41 16.88 15.02
N ASP A 338 18.58 16.89 16.08
CA ASP A 338 17.14 16.52 15.98
C ASP A 338 16.37 17.47 15.05
N ALA A 339 16.67 18.78 15.10
CA ALA A 339 16.06 19.76 14.24
C ALA A 339 16.54 19.62 12.78
N ILE A 340 17.84 19.37 12.60
CA ILE A 340 18.44 19.12 11.28
C ILE A 340 17.86 17.86 10.65
N GLU A 341 17.66 16.79 11.41
CA GLU A 341 17.04 15.56 10.91
C GLU A 341 15.59 15.82 10.43
N LYS A 342 14.80 16.56 11.20
CA LYS A 342 13.44 16.95 10.79
C LYS A 342 13.44 17.76 9.50
N LEU A 343 14.30 18.79 9.42
CA LEU A 343 14.47 19.61 8.23
C LEU A 343 14.88 18.77 7.01
N ASN A 344 15.85 17.88 7.16
CA ASN A 344 16.33 17.01 6.09
C ASN A 344 15.23 16.06 5.59
N LYS A 345 14.39 15.53 6.48
CA LYS A 345 13.21 14.72 6.09
C LYS A 345 12.22 15.49 5.22
N LEU A 346 12.01 16.79 5.49
CA LEU A 346 11.15 17.64 4.66
C LEU A 346 11.75 17.80 3.26
N HIS A 347 13.04 18.11 3.18
CA HIS A 347 13.75 18.26 1.91
C HIS A 347 13.77 16.94 1.12
N ASP A 348 14.03 15.79 1.77
CA ASP A 348 14.04 14.45 1.13
C ASP A 348 12.68 14.06 0.58
N ARG A 349 11.61 14.53 1.20
CA ARG A 349 10.24 14.38 0.73
C ARG A 349 9.95 15.20 -0.54
N GLY A 350 10.85 16.11 -0.90
CA GLY A 350 10.76 16.98 -2.06
C GLY A 350 10.09 18.32 -1.79
N ASP A 351 9.89 18.70 -0.53
CA ASP A 351 9.45 20.05 -0.17
C ASP A 351 10.59 21.07 -0.40
N GLU A 352 10.25 22.32 -0.65
CA GLU A 352 11.21 23.40 -0.75
C GLU A 352 11.60 23.86 0.65
N VAL A 353 12.90 23.83 0.99
CA VAL A 353 13.43 24.29 2.27
C VAL A 353 14.24 25.55 2.07
N ILE A 354 13.80 26.63 2.68
CA ILE A 354 14.46 27.94 2.66
C ILE A 354 14.99 28.24 4.06
N LEU A 355 16.28 28.51 4.16
CA LEU A 355 16.89 29.02 5.38
C LEU A 355 16.89 30.56 5.31
N HIS A 356 16.26 31.22 6.28
CA HIS A 356 16.18 32.68 6.34
C HIS A 356 16.61 33.17 7.71
N THR A 357 17.77 33.82 7.79
CA THR A 357 18.44 34.13 9.05
C THR A 357 18.68 35.65 9.27
N ALA A 358 18.60 36.04 10.53
CA ALA A 358 18.94 37.40 11.00
C ALA A 358 20.42 37.55 11.40
N ARG A 359 21.30 36.56 11.09
CA ARG A 359 22.73 36.61 11.41
C ARG A 359 23.34 37.90 10.93
N GLY A 360 24.04 38.60 11.86
CA GLY A 360 24.74 39.83 11.57
C GLY A 360 23.87 41.10 11.44
N MET A 361 22.55 40.98 11.31
CA MET A 361 21.68 42.13 11.06
C MET A 361 21.82 43.22 12.13
N LYS A 362 21.81 42.85 13.41
CA LYS A 362 22.04 43.82 14.51
C LYS A 362 23.46 44.38 14.47
N ARG A 363 24.49 43.54 14.19
CA ARG A 363 25.90 43.96 14.16
C ARG A 363 26.21 44.96 13.05
N PHE A 364 25.60 44.78 11.90
CA PHE A 364 25.83 45.59 10.70
C PHE A 364 24.69 46.55 10.41
N ASN A 365 23.99 46.97 11.45
CA ASN A 365 22.95 47.99 11.39
C ASN A 365 21.90 47.78 10.30
N ASN A 366 21.49 46.50 10.12
CA ASN A 366 20.54 46.04 9.10
C ASN A 366 21.01 46.21 7.63
N ASP A 367 22.30 46.37 7.40
CA ASP A 367 22.85 46.38 6.05
C ASP A 367 23.06 44.94 5.54
N VAL A 368 22.12 44.51 4.73
CA VAL A 368 22.08 43.14 4.17
C VAL A 368 23.31 42.87 3.30
N SER A 369 23.81 43.84 2.57
CA SER A 369 24.99 43.69 1.69
C SER A 369 26.26 43.38 2.49
N ILE A 370 26.45 44.09 3.61
CA ILE A 370 27.58 43.85 4.51
C ILE A 370 27.45 42.50 5.21
N VAL A 371 26.22 42.09 5.56
CA VAL A 371 25.94 40.76 6.13
C VAL A 371 26.34 39.67 5.18
N TYR A 372 25.92 39.73 3.90
CA TYR A 372 26.32 38.74 2.87
C TYR A 372 27.84 38.67 2.73
N GLN A 373 28.53 39.79 2.61
CA GLN A 373 30.00 39.84 2.45
C GLN A 373 30.74 39.16 3.60
N ASN A 374 30.25 39.30 4.84
CA ASN A 374 31.00 38.89 6.03
C ASN A 374 30.55 37.51 6.58
N LEU A 375 29.32 37.08 6.37
CA LEU A 375 28.75 35.94 7.09
C LEU A 375 28.19 34.85 6.18
N TYR A 376 27.97 35.10 4.89
CA TYR A 376 27.37 34.12 4.01
C TYR A 376 28.22 32.85 3.90
N GLU A 377 29.50 32.99 3.58
CA GLU A 377 30.40 31.84 3.40
C GLU A 377 30.62 31.05 4.70
N LEU A 378 30.73 31.73 5.84
CA LEU A 378 30.80 31.11 7.15
C LEU A 378 29.53 30.25 7.41
N THR A 379 28.37 30.84 7.19
CA THR A 379 27.08 30.18 7.42
C THR A 379 26.92 28.97 6.50
N LYS A 380 27.21 29.14 5.22
CA LYS A 380 27.16 28.06 4.22
C LYS A 380 28.06 26.90 4.60
N LYS A 381 29.31 27.16 4.99
CA LYS A 381 30.26 26.13 5.42
C LYS A 381 29.81 25.38 6.66
N GLN A 382 29.19 26.07 7.63
CA GLN A 382 28.61 25.42 8.81
C GLN A 382 27.47 24.48 8.43
N LEU A 383 26.54 24.93 7.59
CA LEU A 383 25.41 24.13 7.12
C LEU A 383 25.87 22.86 6.35
N GLU A 384 26.88 23.01 5.50
CA GLU A 384 27.52 21.89 4.79
C GLU A 384 28.16 20.90 5.77
N THR A 385 28.90 21.40 6.77
CA THR A 385 29.55 20.57 7.79
C THR A 385 28.53 19.81 8.65
N TRP A 386 27.37 20.39 8.92
CA TRP A 386 26.28 19.79 9.69
C TRP A 386 25.36 18.89 8.86
N GLY A 387 25.59 18.80 7.54
CA GLY A 387 24.79 17.97 6.63
C GLY A 387 23.35 18.49 6.45
N VAL A 388 23.16 19.81 6.54
CA VAL A 388 21.82 20.44 6.35
C VAL A 388 21.49 20.48 4.87
N ARG A 389 20.32 19.98 4.49
CA ARG A 389 19.79 20.00 3.12
C ARG A 389 18.78 21.11 2.94
N TYR A 390 19.01 22.00 1.99
CA TYR A 390 18.14 23.15 1.74
C TYR A 390 18.23 23.59 0.27
N ASP A 391 17.20 24.27 -0.21
CA ASP A 391 17.15 24.80 -1.58
C ASP A 391 17.69 26.24 -1.65
N LYS A 392 17.48 27.04 -0.62
CA LYS A 392 17.90 28.45 -0.58
C LYS A 392 18.42 28.84 0.80
N LEU A 393 19.50 29.66 0.81
CA LEU A 393 19.98 30.36 2.00
C LEU A 393 19.82 31.85 1.78
N ILE A 394 19.02 32.49 2.61
CA ILE A 394 18.72 33.93 2.57
C ILE A 394 19.23 34.57 3.85
N MET A 395 20.17 35.51 3.71
CA MET A 395 20.60 36.40 4.79
C MET A 395 19.68 37.62 4.79
N GLY A 396 19.63 38.33 5.92
CA GLY A 396 18.91 39.61 5.95
C GLY A 396 17.49 39.53 6.49
N LYS A 397 17.15 38.48 7.22
CA LYS A 397 15.90 38.45 7.99
C LYS A 397 15.89 39.63 8.97
N PRO A 398 14.83 40.44 9.01
CA PRO A 398 14.77 41.57 9.97
C PRO A 398 14.97 41.08 11.41
N TYR A 399 15.79 41.82 12.17
CA TYR A 399 15.95 41.52 13.57
C TYR A 399 14.73 42.07 14.35
N GLY A 400 13.97 41.14 14.89
CA GLY A 400 12.73 41.49 15.64
C GLY A 400 11.90 40.25 15.94
N THR A 401 10.75 40.47 16.57
CA THR A 401 9.76 39.39 16.77
C THR A 401 8.97 39.18 15.48
N LEU A 402 9.07 37.98 14.93
CA LEU A 402 8.25 37.58 13.78
C LEU A 402 6.89 37.10 14.29
N VAL A 403 5.83 37.66 13.74
CA VAL A 403 4.46 37.19 13.97
C VAL A 403 3.95 36.63 12.64
N ASP A 404 3.61 35.34 12.62
CA ASP A 404 3.15 34.63 11.45
C ASP A 404 2.07 33.64 11.89
N GLU A 405 0.98 33.55 11.18
CA GLU A 405 -0.15 32.65 11.46
C GLU A 405 0.21 31.17 11.32
N ASP A 406 1.18 30.87 10.45
CA ASP A 406 1.68 29.50 10.20
C ASP A 406 2.95 29.17 11.00
N ALA A 407 3.37 30.03 11.96
CA ALA A 407 4.58 29.80 12.73
C ALA A 407 4.48 28.55 13.62
N ILE A 408 5.41 27.62 13.43
CA ILE A 408 5.49 26.35 14.15
C ILE A 408 6.79 26.31 14.96
N ARG A 409 6.70 25.91 16.24
CA ARG A 409 7.91 25.66 17.02
C ARG A 409 8.55 24.34 16.58
N VAL A 410 9.86 24.35 16.32
CA VAL A 410 10.60 23.15 15.90
C VAL A 410 10.49 22.00 16.90
N THR A 411 10.43 22.29 18.20
CA THR A 411 10.23 21.29 19.26
C THR A 411 8.87 20.60 19.18
N ASN A 412 7.87 21.26 18.63
CA ASN A 412 6.51 20.75 18.48
C ASN A 412 6.23 20.26 17.04
N LEU A 413 7.22 20.33 16.16
CA LEU A 413 7.06 19.88 14.77
C LEU A 413 6.97 18.35 14.75
N GLN A 414 5.76 17.85 14.61
CA GLN A 414 5.46 16.45 14.33
C GLN A 414 5.26 16.33 12.83
N LEU A 415 6.20 15.67 12.14
CA LEU A 415 6.16 15.50 10.69
C LEU A 415 4.91 14.76 10.21
N GLU A 416 4.31 13.97 11.10
CA GLU A 416 3.11 13.17 10.85
C GLU A 416 1.81 13.99 10.91
N GLU A 417 1.81 15.14 11.62
CA GLU A 417 0.62 15.98 11.81
C GLU A 417 0.55 17.18 10.84
N THR A 418 1.65 17.47 10.14
CA THR A 418 1.79 18.72 9.35
C THR A 418 1.48 18.53 7.86
N ILE A 419 0.86 17.38 7.47
CA ILE A 419 0.64 17.05 6.07
C ILE A 419 -0.82 16.90 5.73
#